data_9664e4d0ed35cb5bf364f5d04ac7cbae
#
_entry.id   9664e4d0ed35cb5bf364f5d04ac7cbae
#
_cell.length_a   1.000
_cell.length_b   1.000
_cell.length_c   1.000
_cell.angle_alpha   90.00
_cell.angle_beta   90.00
_cell.angle_gamma   90.00
#
_symmetry.space_group_name_H-M   'P 1'
#
loop_
_entity.id
_entity.type
_entity.pdbx_description
1 polymer ?
#
loop_
_entity_poly.entity_id
_entity_poly.type
_entity_poly.pdbx_seq_one_letter_code
_entity_poly.pdbx_strand_id
1 'polypeptide(L)'
;MLLQAEHISKTFGAKRVLDDVNLGADSGQCVALLGGNGAGKTTLLRIVTRLVEPDSGSILFDGHPLGQADLRQVGYLPEERGLYRNMRVGEQALYLMRLKGLGRREAEAALRSWMPRLGMDGWWQLPTRRLSKGMQQRLQFLVSVAHNPRLLILDEPFSGLDADGAAMLTAQIQSLRASGTAIILSTHNLQAASALCDKTVQL
;
A
#
# COMPACT_ATOMS: atom_id res chain seq x y z
N MET A 1 -0.26 15.75 11.81
CA MET A 1 -0.33 14.32 11.47
C MET A 1 -1.05 14.17 10.13
N LEU A 2 -0.53 13.39 9.19
CA LEU A 2 -1.15 13.22 7.87
C LEU A 2 -2.37 12.30 7.95
N LEU A 3 -2.23 11.15 8.62
CA LEU A 3 -3.33 10.21 8.86
C LEU A 3 -3.54 10.05 10.36
N GLN A 4 -4.81 10.11 10.81
CA GLN A 4 -5.26 9.77 12.17
C GLN A 4 -6.49 8.88 12.05
N ALA A 5 -6.38 7.65 12.54
CA ALA A 5 -7.50 6.73 12.72
C ALA A 5 -7.65 6.53 14.23
N GLU A 6 -8.79 6.90 14.79
CA GLU A 6 -9.02 6.96 16.22
C GLU A 6 -10.23 6.14 16.62
N HIS A 7 -10.08 5.34 17.69
CA HIS A 7 -11.14 4.52 18.29
C HIS A 7 -11.82 3.56 17.29
N ILE A 8 -11.03 3.01 16.35
CA ILE A 8 -11.57 2.15 15.29
C ILE A 8 -11.98 0.80 15.86
N SER A 9 -13.24 0.47 15.73
CA SER A 9 -13.78 -0.85 16.07
C SER A 9 -14.49 -1.48 14.86
N LYS A 10 -14.39 -2.81 14.74
CA LYS A 10 -15.03 -3.57 13.66
C LYS A 10 -15.38 -4.99 14.09
N THR A 11 -16.63 -5.37 13.79
CA THR A 11 -17.17 -6.71 14.04
C THR A 11 -17.68 -7.30 12.72
N PHE A 12 -17.45 -8.56 12.49
CA PHE A 12 -18.02 -9.34 11.40
C PHE A 12 -18.84 -10.52 11.99
N GLY A 13 -20.16 -10.45 11.84
CA GLY A 13 -21.06 -11.39 12.51
C GLY A 13 -20.89 -11.32 14.01
N ALA A 14 -20.49 -12.44 14.65
CA ALA A 14 -20.23 -12.49 16.08
C ALA A 14 -18.77 -12.20 16.47
N LYS A 15 -17.86 -12.05 15.49
CA LYS A 15 -16.43 -11.89 15.75
C LYS A 15 -16.05 -10.40 15.74
N ARG A 16 -15.63 -9.88 16.90
CA ARG A 16 -14.97 -8.56 16.99
C ARG A 16 -13.54 -8.71 16.50
N VAL A 17 -13.18 -7.98 15.44
CA VAL A 17 -11.88 -8.05 14.77
C VAL A 17 -10.98 -6.88 15.16
N LEU A 18 -11.57 -5.71 15.36
CA LEU A 18 -10.88 -4.52 15.89
C LEU A 18 -11.66 -3.99 17.07
N ASP A 19 -10.93 -3.61 18.12
CA ASP A 19 -11.48 -3.11 19.38
C ASP A 19 -10.69 -1.87 19.83
N ASP A 20 -11.27 -0.70 19.63
CA ASP A 20 -10.71 0.61 20.05
C ASP A 20 -9.28 0.88 19.56
N VAL A 21 -9.00 0.56 18.30
CA VAL A 21 -7.66 0.64 17.70
C VAL A 21 -7.36 2.06 17.25
N ASN A 22 -6.14 2.54 17.57
CA ASN A 22 -5.64 3.83 17.14
C ASN A 22 -4.41 3.64 16.24
N LEU A 23 -4.39 4.33 15.09
CA LEU A 23 -3.30 4.31 14.11
C LEU A 23 -3.09 5.71 13.55
N GLY A 24 -1.84 6.18 13.55
CA GLY A 24 -1.51 7.48 12.95
C GLY A 24 -0.14 7.48 12.32
N ALA A 25 0.02 8.29 11.27
CA ALA A 25 1.29 8.48 10.57
C ALA A 25 1.47 9.94 10.16
N ASP A 26 2.69 10.46 10.36
CA ASP A 26 3.13 11.75 9.87
C ASP A 26 3.80 11.64 8.48
N SER A 27 3.87 12.75 7.77
CA SER A 27 4.63 12.82 6.51
C SER A 27 6.09 12.41 6.75
N GLY A 28 6.64 11.54 5.89
CA GLY A 28 7.99 11.01 6.02
C GLY A 28 8.17 9.99 7.15
N GLN A 29 7.10 9.54 7.79
CA GLN A 29 7.13 8.52 8.83
C GLN A 29 6.72 7.15 8.27
N CYS A 30 7.39 6.11 8.73
CA CYS A 30 6.99 4.72 8.48
C CYS A 30 6.46 4.09 9.78
N VAL A 31 5.24 3.57 9.75
CA VAL A 31 4.58 2.92 10.88
C VAL A 31 4.34 1.45 10.54
N ALA A 32 4.87 0.54 11.35
CA ALA A 32 4.60 -0.89 11.22
C ALA A 32 3.35 -1.28 11.99
N LEU A 33 2.45 -2.00 11.32
CA LEU A 33 1.30 -2.65 11.92
C LEU A 33 1.64 -4.13 12.13
N LEU A 34 1.87 -4.51 13.37
CA LEU A 34 2.29 -5.87 13.76
C LEU A 34 1.12 -6.67 14.30
N GLY A 35 1.16 -7.97 14.11
CA GLY A 35 0.18 -8.91 14.68
C GLY A 35 0.20 -10.24 13.95
N GLY A 36 -0.32 -11.27 14.59
CA GLY A 36 -0.48 -12.59 14.00
C GLY A 36 -1.47 -12.62 12.82
N ASN A 37 -1.55 -13.76 12.14
CA ASN A 37 -2.57 -13.96 11.12
C ASN A 37 -3.97 -13.86 11.73
N GLY A 38 -4.85 -13.08 11.10
CA GLY A 38 -6.21 -12.86 11.60
C GLY A 38 -6.34 -11.85 12.75
N ALA A 39 -5.27 -11.13 13.13
CA ALA A 39 -5.30 -10.08 14.16
C ALA A 39 -6.05 -8.80 13.74
N GLY A 40 -6.49 -8.69 12.48
CA GLY A 40 -7.23 -7.52 12.01
C GLY A 40 -6.42 -6.52 11.20
N LYS A 41 -5.12 -6.74 10.94
CA LYS A 41 -4.24 -5.84 10.17
C LYS A 41 -4.86 -5.42 8.84
N THR A 42 -5.15 -6.37 7.97
CA THR A 42 -5.79 -6.12 6.66
C THR A 42 -7.15 -5.43 6.80
N THR A 43 -7.93 -5.75 7.84
CA THR A 43 -9.20 -5.07 8.11
C THR A 43 -8.99 -3.59 8.42
N LEU A 44 -8.03 -3.25 9.28
CA LEU A 44 -7.71 -1.88 9.61
C LEU A 44 -7.21 -1.11 8.37
N LEU A 45 -6.34 -1.72 7.56
CA LEU A 45 -5.86 -1.12 6.30
C LEU A 45 -6.99 -0.91 5.29
N ARG A 46 -7.93 -1.85 5.18
CA ARG A 46 -9.14 -1.71 4.34
C ARG A 46 -10.07 -0.61 4.85
N ILE A 47 -10.15 -0.38 6.15
CA ILE A 47 -10.90 0.73 6.74
C ILE A 47 -10.25 2.06 6.39
N VAL A 48 -8.93 2.19 6.57
CA VAL A 48 -8.17 3.40 6.21
C VAL A 48 -8.24 3.71 4.70
N THR A 49 -8.39 2.69 3.85
CA THR A 49 -8.59 2.87 2.40
C THR A 49 -10.05 3.00 1.98
N ARG A 50 -10.99 3.05 2.94
CA ARG A 50 -12.45 3.11 2.72
C ARG A 50 -13.01 1.96 1.88
N LEU A 51 -12.34 0.81 1.90
CA LEU A 51 -12.87 -0.44 1.32
C LEU A 51 -13.83 -1.15 2.27
N VAL A 52 -13.71 -0.86 3.58
CA VAL A 52 -14.59 -1.35 4.65
C VAL A 52 -14.94 -0.17 5.55
N GLU A 53 -16.21 -0.03 5.93
CA GLU A 53 -16.64 0.98 6.90
C GLU A 53 -16.39 0.44 8.33
N PRO A 54 -15.86 1.25 9.26
CA PRO A 54 -15.76 0.87 10.67
C PRO A 54 -17.16 0.87 11.32
N ASP A 55 -17.31 0.15 12.44
CA ASP A 55 -18.56 0.22 13.23
C ASP A 55 -18.56 1.44 14.15
N SER A 56 -17.36 1.88 14.60
CA SER A 56 -17.15 3.12 15.34
C SER A 56 -15.73 3.66 15.11
N GLY A 57 -15.51 4.90 15.54
CA GLY A 57 -14.27 5.63 15.36
C GLY A 57 -14.30 6.62 14.20
N SER A 58 -13.19 7.29 13.99
CA SER A 58 -13.06 8.30 12.95
C SER A 58 -11.71 8.22 12.26
N ILE A 59 -11.66 8.68 11.00
CA ILE A 59 -10.42 8.76 10.23
C ILE A 59 -10.28 10.17 9.69
N LEU A 60 -9.19 10.83 10.05
CA LEU A 60 -8.80 12.12 9.50
C LEU A 60 -7.62 11.97 8.56
N PHE A 61 -7.64 12.71 7.46
CA PHE A 61 -6.54 12.86 6.53
C PHE A 61 -6.23 14.35 6.38
N ASP A 62 -5.00 14.74 6.69
CA ASP A 62 -4.56 16.14 6.65
C ASP A 62 -5.47 17.08 7.47
N GLY A 63 -5.93 16.59 8.65
CA GLY A 63 -6.76 17.34 9.59
C GLY A 63 -8.26 17.42 9.28
N HIS A 64 -8.74 16.78 8.21
CA HIS A 64 -10.17 16.71 7.88
C HIS A 64 -10.65 15.26 7.72
N PRO A 65 -11.96 14.97 7.85
CA PRO A 65 -12.48 13.63 7.65
C PRO A 65 -12.09 13.06 6.29
N LEU A 66 -11.54 11.85 6.27
CA LEU A 66 -11.06 11.19 5.05
C LEU A 66 -12.22 11.04 4.04
N GLY A 67 -12.10 11.73 2.91
CA GLY A 67 -13.08 11.71 1.83
C GLY A 67 -12.64 10.89 0.62
N GLN A 68 -13.57 10.69 -0.32
CA GLN A 68 -13.30 9.96 -1.57
C GLN A 68 -12.22 10.67 -2.43
N ALA A 69 -12.15 11.99 -2.39
CA ALA A 69 -11.16 12.77 -3.13
C ALA A 69 -9.74 12.52 -2.65
N ASP A 70 -9.57 12.27 -1.34
CA ASP A 70 -8.25 12.04 -0.71
C ASP A 70 -7.65 10.70 -1.14
N LEU A 71 -8.48 9.72 -1.52
CA LEU A 71 -8.01 8.41 -1.97
C LEU A 71 -7.16 8.46 -3.25
N ARG A 72 -7.18 9.58 -3.97
CA ARG A 72 -6.24 9.82 -5.08
C ARG A 72 -4.81 10.06 -4.59
N GLN A 73 -4.65 10.50 -3.34
CA GLN A 73 -3.37 10.72 -2.68
C GLN A 73 -2.89 9.52 -1.85
N VAL A 74 -3.67 8.43 -1.86
CA VAL A 74 -3.38 7.20 -1.12
C VAL A 74 -2.96 6.10 -2.08
N GLY A 75 -1.76 5.56 -1.91
CA GLY A 75 -1.31 4.33 -2.54
C GLY A 75 -1.68 3.13 -1.67
N TYR A 76 -2.17 2.05 -2.26
CA TYR A 76 -2.48 0.82 -1.53
C TYR A 76 -1.96 -0.40 -2.28
N LEU A 77 -1.13 -1.18 -1.62
CA LEU A 77 -0.71 -2.50 -2.04
C LEU A 77 -1.41 -3.53 -1.15
N PRO A 78 -2.41 -4.26 -1.66
CA PRO A 78 -3.09 -5.30 -0.89
C PRO A 78 -2.27 -6.59 -0.84
N GLU A 79 -2.47 -7.41 0.19
CA GLU A 79 -1.89 -8.75 0.30
C GLU A 79 -2.36 -9.65 -0.86
N GLU A 80 -3.65 -9.58 -1.22
CA GLU A 80 -4.23 -10.33 -2.32
C GLU A 80 -3.95 -9.66 -3.67
N ARG A 81 -3.51 -10.46 -4.65
CA ARG A 81 -3.12 -9.97 -5.96
C ARG A 81 -4.31 -9.81 -6.90
N GLY A 82 -4.92 -8.63 -6.91
CA GLY A 82 -6.04 -8.26 -7.80
C GLY A 82 -5.60 -7.92 -9.23
N LEU A 83 -4.78 -8.75 -9.89
CA LEU A 83 -4.30 -8.49 -11.24
C LEU A 83 -5.23 -9.09 -12.32
N TYR A 84 -5.54 -8.32 -13.35
CA TYR A 84 -6.33 -8.77 -14.51
C TYR A 84 -5.48 -9.65 -15.43
N ARG A 85 -5.68 -10.97 -15.39
CA ARG A 85 -4.83 -11.99 -16.06
C ARG A 85 -4.75 -11.85 -17.58
N ASN A 86 -5.76 -11.24 -18.20
CA ASN A 86 -5.86 -11.09 -19.67
C ASN A 86 -5.29 -9.76 -20.18
N MET A 87 -4.82 -8.87 -19.29
CA MET A 87 -4.19 -7.60 -19.67
C MET A 87 -2.67 -7.76 -19.77
N ARG A 88 -2.03 -6.85 -20.51
CA ARG A 88 -0.57 -6.67 -20.46
C ARG A 88 -0.21 -5.76 -19.28
N VAL A 89 1.03 -5.86 -18.79
CA VAL A 89 1.54 -5.08 -17.67
C VAL A 89 1.32 -3.58 -17.87
N GLY A 90 1.72 -3.03 -19.04
CA GLY A 90 1.53 -1.62 -19.35
C GLY A 90 0.06 -1.20 -19.43
N GLU A 91 -0.80 -2.04 -20.01
CA GLU A 91 -2.24 -1.79 -20.12
C GLU A 91 -2.89 -1.70 -18.72
N GLN A 92 -2.61 -2.69 -17.88
CA GLN A 92 -3.14 -2.72 -16.52
C GLN A 92 -2.63 -1.56 -15.68
N ALA A 93 -1.32 -1.28 -15.74
CA ALA A 93 -0.72 -0.19 -14.99
C ALA A 93 -1.32 1.17 -15.43
N LEU A 94 -1.44 1.44 -16.72
CA LEU A 94 -2.12 2.63 -17.25
C LEU A 94 -3.57 2.73 -16.81
N TYR A 95 -4.31 1.63 -16.86
CA TYR A 95 -5.70 1.59 -16.42
C TYR A 95 -5.83 2.02 -14.95
N LEU A 96 -5.01 1.43 -14.07
CA LEU A 96 -5.04 1.75 -12.63
C LEU A 96 -4.61 3.19 -12.33
N MET A 97 -3.60 3.73 -13.05
CA MET A 97 -3.21 5.14 -12.89
C MET A 97 -4.32 6.10 -13.35
N ARG A 98 -5.06 5.76 -14.40
CA ARG A 98 -6.21 6.55 -14.84
C ARG A 98 -7.35 6.55 -13.82
N LEU A 99 -7.58 5.44 -13.11
CA LEU A 99 -8.53 5.40 -11.98
C LEU A 99 -8.10 6.31 -10.82
N LYS A 100 -6.79 6.53 -10.66
CA LYS A 100 -6.23 7.51 -9.70
C LYS A 100 -6.35 8.96 -10.19
N GLY A 101 -6.82 9.18 -11.41
CA GLY A 101 -7.07 10.52 -11.97
C GLY A 101 -5.96 11.08 -12.85
N LEU A 102 -4.89 10.32 -13.13
CA LEU A 102 -3.82 10.78 -14.01
C LEU A 102 -4.26 10.79 -15.48
N GLY A 103 -3.82 11.79 -16.22
CA GLY A 103 -3.92 11.80 -17.68
C GLY A 103 -3.06 10.68 -18.30
N ARG A 104 -3.44 10.20 -19.51
CA ARG A 104 -2.73 9.07 -20.15
C ARG A 104 -1.23 9.30 -20.31
N ARG A 105 -0.82 10.49 -20.78
CA ARG A 105 0.60 10.83 -20.99
C ARG A 105 1.36 10.91 -19.67
N GLU A 106 0.76 11.52 -18.67
CA GLU A 106 1.30 11.63 -17.32
C GLU A 106 1.47 10.23 -16.69
N ALA A 107 0.43 9.40 -16.74
CA ALA A 107 0.46 8.03 -16.25
C ALA A 107 1.57 7.20 -16.91
N GLU A 108 1.70 7.29 -18.25
CA GLU A 108 2.75 6.56 -18.96
C GLU A 108 4.15 7.04 -18.59
N ALA A 109 4.36 8.34 -18.48
CA ALA A 109 5.65 8.91 -18.07
C ALA A 109 6.02 8.47 -16.64
N ALA A 110 5.07 8.55 -15.69
CA ALA A 110 5.27 8.10 -14.32
C ALA A 110 5.63 6.60 -14.25
N LEU A 111 4.86 5.75 -14.92
CA LEU A 111 5.12 4.31 -14.95
C LEU A 111 6.49 3.97 -15.55
N ARG A 112 6.85 4.60 -16.68
CA ARG A 112 8.16 4.38 -17.32
C ARG A 112 9.33 4.85 -16.47
N SER A 113 9.16 5.88 -15.64
CA SER A 113 10.20 6.33 -14.69
C SER A 113 10.38 5.37 -13.52
N TRP A 114 9.33 4.68 -13.11
CA TRP A 114 9.36 3.73 -12.00
C TRP A 114 9.80 2.32 -12.39
N MET A 115 9.48 1.86 -13.62
CA MET A 115 9.76 0.48 -14.04
C MET A 115 11.22 0.06 -13.90
N PRO A 116 12.23 0.87 -14.31
CA PRO A 116 13.64 0.51 -14.12
C PRO A 116 14.03 0.36 -12.65
N ARG A 117 13.49 1.20 -11.76
CA ARG A 117 13.76 1.14 -10.31
C ARG A 117 13.30 -0.17 -9.68
N LEU A 118 12.35 -0.86 -10.32
CA LEU A 118 11.77 -2.12 -9.87
C LEU A 118 12.26 -3.32 -10.69
N GLY A 119 13.28 -3.12 -11.55
CA GLY A 119 13.79 -4.18 -12.44
C GLY A 119 12.72 -4.72 -13.38
N MET A 120 11.86 -3.83 -13.89
CA MET A 120 10.74 -4.18 -14.78
C MET A 120 11.01 -3.76 -16.24
N ASP A 121 12.29 -3.64 -16.63
CA ASP A 121 12.65 -3.31 -17.99
C ASP A 121 12.10 -4.37 -18.96
N GLY A 122 11.49 -3.93 -20.05
CA GLY A 122 10.91 -4.81 -21.06
C GLY A 122 9.55 -5.44 -20.68
N TRP A 123 9.01 -5.20 -19.47
CA TRP A 123 7.76 -5.86 -19.07
C TRP A 123 6.49 -5.24 -19.67
N TRP A 124 6.58 -4.07 -20.28
CA TRP A 124 5.41 -3.32 -20.75
C TRP A 124 4.42 -4.14 -21.57
N GLN A 125 4.92 -4.98 -22.48
CA GLN A 125 4.12 -5.84 -23.34
C GLN A 125 3.88 -7.25 -22.77
N LEU A 126 4.44 -7.58 -21.60
CA LEU A 126 4.34 -8.90 -21.00
C LEU A 126 2.89 -9.16 -20.52
N PRO A 127 2.27 -10.29 -20.88
CA PRO A 127 0.96 -10.66 -20.34
C PRO A 127 1.04 -10.92 -18.83
N THR A 128 0.12 -10.36 -18.05
CA THR A 128 0.14 -10.48 -16.57
C THR A 128 0.02 -11.94 -16.11
N ARG A 129 -0.64 -12.82 -16.88
CA ARG A 129 -0.70 -14.26 -16.58
C ARG A 129 0.66 -14.99 -16.58
N ARG A 130 1.70 -14.39 -17.18
CA ARG A 130 3.06 -14.94 -17.22
C ARG A 130 3.93 -14.48 -16.05
N LEU A 131 3.42 -13.59 -15.21
CA LEU A 131 4.17 -13.05 -14.07
C LEU A 131 4.29 -14.11 -12.97
N SER A 132 5.51 -14.33 -12.48
CA SER A 132 5.75 -15.05 -11.21
C SER A 132 5.14 -14.28 -10.03
N LYS A 133 5.06 -14.90 -8.85
CA LYS A 133 4.56 -14.25 -7.63
C LYS A 133 5.33 -12.97 -7.31
N GLY A 134 6.66 -13.00 -7.35
CA GLY A 134 7.50 -11.81 -7.12
C GLY A 134 7.32 -10.74 -8.20
N MET A 135 7.16 -11.13 -9.48
CA MET A 135 6.86 -10.18 -10.55
C MET A 135 5.49 -9.50 -10.36
N GLN A 136 4.48 -10.25 -9.92
CA GLN A 136 3.16 -9.68 -9.59
C GLN A 136 3.26 -8.68 -8.44
N GLN A 137 4.07 -8.98 -7.42
CA GLN A 137 4.31 -8.08 -6.30
C GLN A 137 4.93 -6.76 -6.75
N ARG A 138 5.94 -6.83 -7.64
CA ARG A 138 6.57 -5.62 -8.22
C ARG A 138 5.58 -4.79 -9.03
N LEU A 139 4.70 -5.43 -9.81
CA LEU A 139 3.65 -4.72 -10.55
C LEU A 139 2.64 -4.04 -9.62
N GLN A 140 2.22 -4.71 -8.54
CA GLN A 140 1.33 -4.11 -7.55
C GLN A 140 1.98 -2.93 -6.82
N PHE A 141 3.26 -3.07 -6.46
CA PHE A 141 4.00 -1.95 -5.88
C PHE A 141 4.12 -0.78 -6.85
N LEU A 142 4.47 -1.03 -8.12
CA LEU A 142 4.51 0.00 -9.16
C LEU A 142 3.22 0.83 -9.19
N VAL A 143 2.06 0.18 -9.25
CA VAL A 143 0.78 0.89 -9.35
C VAL A 143 0.34 1.54 -8.03
N SER A 144 0.90 1.13 -6.90
CA SER A 144 0.64 1.80 -5.62
C SER A 144 1.46 3.07 -5.42
N VAL A 145 2.56 3.27 -6.17
CA VAL A 145 3.49 4.40 -5.97
C VAL A 145 3.58 5.38 -7.14
N ALA A 146 3.26 4.93 -8.37
CA ALA A 146 3.52 5.72 -9.58
C ALA A 146 2.72 7.03 -9.68
N HIS A 147 1.61 7.17 -8.94
CA HIS A 147 0.83 8.41 -8.85
C HIS A 147 1.33 9.38 -7.77
N ASN A 148 2.51 9.12 -7.20
CA ASN A 148 3.15 9.93 -6.16
C ASN A 148 2.26 10.18 -4.92
N PRO A 149 1.86 9.13 -4.20
CA PRO A 149 0.95 9.24 -3.05
C PRO A 149 1.59 9.99 -1.89
N ARG A 150 0.78 10.73 -1.11
CA ARG A 150 1.18 11.30 0.18
C ARG A 150 1.15 10.25 1.29
N LEU A 151 0.26 9.25 1.19
CA LEU A 151 0.15 8.11 2.10
C LEU A 151 0.28 6.81 1.30
N LEU A 152 1.20 5.95 1.69
CA LEU A 152 1.39 4.62 1.10
C LEU A 152 1.08 3.54 2.14
N ILE A 153 0.12 2.69 1.81
CA ILE A 153 -0.31 1.56 2.64
C ILE A 153 0.15 0.27 1.97
N LEU A 154 0.92 -0.54 2.70
CA LEU A 154 1.53 -1.77 2.21
C LEU A 154 1.10 -2.95 3.09
N ASP A 155 0.29 -3.85 2.55
CA ASP A 155 -0.16 -5.05 3.24
C ASP A 155 0.72 -6.25 2.84
N GLU A 156 1.57 -6.72 3.76
CA GLU A 156 2.56 -7.79 3.57
C GLU A 156 3.41 -7.61 2.29
N PRO A 157 4.10 -6.46 2.09
CA PRO A 157 4.71 -6.10 0.81
C PRO A 157 5.83 -7.02 0.34
N PHE A 158 6.47 -7.75 1.26
CA PHE A 158 7.59 -8.64 0.94
C PHE A 158 7.17 -10.08 0.60
N SER A 159 5.86 -10.37 0.67
CA SER A 159 5.32 -11.71 0.38
C SER A 159 5.64 -12.17 -1.04
N GLY A 160 6.34 -13.31 -1.14
CA GLY A 160 6.69 -13.94 -2.42
C GLY A 160 7.84 -13.29 -3.18
N LEU A 161 8.60 -12.40 -2.53
CA LEU A 161 9.86 -11.87 -3.04
C LEU A 161 11.03 -12.75 -2.56
N ASP A 162 12.05 -12.84 -3.39
CA ASP A 162 13.39 -13.31 -3.01
C ASP A 162 14.17 -12.21 -2.27
N ALA A 163 15.37 -12.52 -1.79
CA ALA A 163 16.19 -11.58 -1.03
C ALA A 163 16.50 -10.29 -1.84
N ASP A 164 16.80 -10.41 -3.12
CA ASP A 164 17.13 -9.27 -3.99
C ASP A 164 15.88 -8.40 -4.24
N GLY A 165 14.73 -9.03 -4.47
CA GLY A 165 13.44 -8.35 -4.61
C GLY A 165 13.03 -7.61 -3.33
N ALA A 166 13.25 -8.23 -2.16
CA ALA A 166 12.98 -7.60 -0.87
C ALA A 166 13.92 -6.42 -0.60
N ALA A 167 15.22 -6.55 -0.90
CA ALA A 167 16.18 -5.47 -0.76
C ALA A 167 15.87 -4.29 -1.67
N MET A 168 15.52 -4.57 -2.94
CA MET A 168 15.11 -3.53 -3.89
C MET A 168 13.85 -2.80 -3.39
N LEU A 169 12.83 -3.52 -2.94
CA LEU A 169 11.59 -2.93 -2.44
C LEU A 169 11.83 -2.08 -1.20
N THR A 170 12.68 -2.56 -0.28
CA THR A 170 13.14 -1.84 0.91
C THR A 170 13.76 -0.49 0.53
N ALA A 171 14.66 -0.46 -0.45
CA ALA A 171 15.30 0.77 -0.92
C ALA A 171 14.28 1.77 -1.49
N GLN A 172 13.25 1.29 -2.22
CA GLN A 172 12.20 2.17 -2.74
C GLN A 172 11.31 2.72 -1.62
N ILE A 173 10.96 1.91 -0.61
CA ILE A 173 10.19 2.34 0.57
C ILE A 173 10.97 3.43 1.32
N GLN A 174 12.26 3.24 1.56
CA GLN A 174 13.13 4.23 2.21
C GLN A 174 13.24 5.54 1.41
N SER A 175 13.36 5.45 0.08
CA SER A 175 13.38 6.61 -0.81
C SER A 175 12.08 7.41 -0.77
N LEU A 176 10.93 6.73 -0.79
CA LEU A 176 9.60 7.36 -0.68
C LEU A 176 9.43 8.04 0.69
N ARG A 177 9.82 7.37 1.77
CA ARG A 177 9.82 7.96 3.11
C ARG A 177 10.68 9.23 3.16
N ALA A 178 11.90 9.17 2.66
CA ALA A 178 12.83 10.31 2.63
C ALA A 178 12.29 11.49 1.80
N SER A 179 11.45 11.22 0.79
CA SER A 179 10.76 12.26 0.01
C SER A 179 9.46 12.79 0.65
N GLY A 180 9.13 12.34 1.87
CA GLY A 180 8.01 12.86 2.65
C GLY A 180 6.72 12.02 2.59
N THR A 181 6.71 10.87 1.90
CA THR A 181 5.55 9.97 1.90
C THR A 181 5.37 9.35 3.29
N ALA A 182 4.17 9.45 3.87
CA ALA A 182 3.79 8.68 5.06
C ALA A 182 3.57 7.22 4.66
N ILE A 183 4.08 6.28 5.44
CA ILE A 183 4.00 4.85 5.11
C ILE A 183 3.40 4.07 6.26
N ILE A 184 2.41 3.23 5.97
CA ILE A 184 1.90 2.20 6.88
C ILE A 184 2.18 0.85 6.26
N LEU A 185 2.87 -0.01 7.00
CA LEU A 185 3.30 -1.32 6.54
C LEU A 185 2.80 -2.40 7.49
N SER A 186 1.97 -3.32 7.01
CA SER A 186 1.64 -4.52 7.80
C SER A 186 2.69 -5.59 7.57
N THR A 187 3.08 -6.26 8.64
CA THR A 187 3.94 -7.44 8.57
C THR A 187 3.82 -8.29 9.82
N HIS A 188 4.12 -9.57 9.70
CA HIS A 188 4.34 -10.47 10.83
C HIS A 188 5.83 -10.61 11.18
N ASN A 189 6.73 -9.99 10.40
CA ASN A 189 8.18 -10.03 10.62
C ASN A 189 8.66 -8.79 11.37
N LEU A 190 8.94 -8.97 12.68
CA LEU A 190 9.39 -7.91 13.57
C LEU A 190 10.76 -7.31 13.14
N GLN A 191 11.66 -8.12 12.59
CA GLN A 191 12.97 -7.64 12.16
C GLN A 191 12.85 -6.71 10.94
N ALA A 192 12.01 -7.08 9.96
CA ALA A 192 11.73 -6.21 8.81
C ALA A 192 11.06 -4.90 9.24
N ALA A 193 10.13 -4.96 10.20
CA ALA A 193 9.48 -3.78 10.76
C ALA A 193 10.48 -2.83 11.44
N SER A 194 11.32 -3.35 12.34
CA SER A 194 12.29 -2.53 13.09
C SER A 194 13.40 -1.93 12.22
N ALA A 195 13.72 -2.54 11.09
CA ALA A 195 14.72 -2.01 10.15
C ALA A 195 14.18 -0.86 9.29
N LEU A 196 12.86 -0.80 9.06
CA LEU A 196 12.23 0.15 8.13
C LEU A 196 11.41 1.24 8.82
N CYS A 197 10.78 0.92 9.96
CA CYS A 197 9.75 1.77 10.53
C CYS A 197 10.22 2.47 11.81
N ASP A 198 9.68 3.69 12.00
CA ASP A 198 9.97 4.55 13.17
C ASP A 198 9.14 4.15 14.38
N LYS A 199 7.97 3.59 14.12
CA LYS A 199 6.97 3.26 15.13
C LYS A 199 6.30 1.95 14.82
N THR A 200 5.90 1.23 15.85
CA THR A 200 5.11 0.00 15.73
C THR A 200 3.78 0.14 16.46
N VAL A 201 2.72 -0.39 15.85
CA VAL A 201 1.40 -0.56 16.44
C VAL A 201 1.11 -2.05 16.47
N GLN A 202 0.80 -2.59 17.63
CA GLN A 202 0.50 -4.01 17.83
C GLN A 202 -1.01 -4.23 17.82
N LEU A 203 -1.50 -5.21 17.04
CA LEU A 203 -2.88 -5.71 17.04
C LEU A 203 -2.99 -7.08 17.69
#